data_7fc942b2912898dd9df4e2a1db17ca68
#
_entry.id   7fc942b2912898dd9df4e2a1db17ca68
#
_cell.length_a   1.000
_cell.length_b   1.000
_cell.length_c   1.000
_cell.angle_alpha   90.00
_cell.angle_beta   90.00
_cell.angle_gamma   90.00
#
_symmetry.space_group_name_H-M   'P 1'
#
loop_
_entity.id
_entity.type
_entity.pdbx_description
1 polymer ?
#
loop_
_entity_poly.entity_id
_entity_poly.type
_entity_poly.pdbx_seq_one_letter_code
_entity_poly.pdbx_strand_id
1 'polypeptide(L)'
;MILFILPPLTQLNTPYPSITHLTGYMRSFGFEAEQMDLGIDLINRLFTRVELERVFDVVDARFEARELKLNKTMRIIVSNRRFYERNIEAVMKFLSGRDLQLANRFSDLRFWEDMHRLPEEEELEWAFGTSGKVDRAKYLCSLFLKNVVDVVQLLDEHFQLIRYAERLCTYLTTFEPLERELEKMSLTENISLTESTEFTEKASLRLALGNGNMIEELMLELLEKKLQEVKPDWVGVSVPFPGNLLAGLRCAKYIKANYPHVKIVMGGGYVNTELRQMVDTNIFKYVDYITYDDGELPIRRLVEGGELLRTAYLIDGKVEYAQMDVQENEKFADLPAPTTMGLDMSKYIDFVDTTNPMHRLWSDGSWNKMMLAHGCYWAKCTFCDTCLDYIGRFEACDVKIIVDRMEAMIAETGNTGF
;
A
#
# COMPACT_ATOMS: atom_id res chain seq x y z
N MET A 1 15.64 -9.44 -14.21
CA MET A 1 15.02 -9.36 -12.86
C MET A 1 13.92 -8.30 -12.84
N ILE A 2 12.74 -8.64 -12.29
CA ILE A 2 11.58 -7.74 -12.19
C ILE A 2 11.23 -7.56 -10.72
N LEU A 3 10.93 -6.35 -10.29
CA LEU A 3 10.39 -6.06 -8.96
C LEU A 3 8.97 -5.47 -9.09
N PHE A 4 7.96 -6.14 -8.54
CA PHE A 4 6.61 -5.59 -8.43
C PHE A 4 6.43 -4.89 -7.09
N ILE A 5 5.95 -3.65 -7.13
CA ILE A 5 5.76 -2.81 -5.94
C ILE A 5 4.28 -2.46 -5.80
N LEU A 6 3.74 -2.66 -4.61
CA LEU A 6 2.47 -2.07 -4.18
C LEU A 6 2.79 -0.82 -3.35
N PRO A 7 2.54 0.38 -3.89
CA PRO A 7 2.77 1.62 -3.14
C PRO A 7 1.82 1.77 -1.94
N PRO A 8 2.19 2.52 -0.89
CA PRO A 8 1.29 2.84 0.21
C PRO A 8 0.05 3.61 -0.26
N LEU A 9 -1.12 3.47 0.36
CA LEU A 9 -1.54 2.48 1.32
C LEU A 9 -2.79 1.78 0.77
N THR A 10 -2.94 0.51 1.14
CA THR A 10 -4.14 -0.27 0.82
C THR A 10 -4.65 -0.97 2.09
N GLN A 11 -5.01 -2.23 2.00
CA GLN A 11 -5.37 -3.07 3.14
C GLN A 11 -4.15 -3.45 3.97
N LEU A 12 -4.35 -3.70 5.27
CA LEU A 12 -3.26 -4.03 6.21
C LEU A 12 -3.25 -5.49 6.66
N ASN A 13 -4.32 -6.24 6.38
CA ASN A 13 -4.52 -7.59 6.92
C ASN A 13 -3.99 -8.71 6.02
N THR A 14 -3.75 -8.45 4.76
CA THR A 14 -3.28 -9.44 3.79
C THR A 14 -2.70 -8.73 2.55
N PRO A 15 -1.80 -9.36 1.78
CA PRO A 15 -1.29 -8.78 0.53
C PRO A 15 -2.42 -8.45 -0.45
N TYR A 16 -2.28 -7.33 -1.14
CA TYR A 16 -3.19 -7.03 -2.25
C TYR A 16 -2.87 -7.94 -3.44
N PRO A 17 -3.89 -8.55 -4.10
CA PRO A 17 -3.67 -9.63 -5.07
C PRO A 17 -2.80 -9.31 -6.28
N SER A 18 -2.75 -8.03 -6.73
CA SER A 18 -2.09 -7.68 -8.00
C SER A 18 -0.62 -8.12 -8.07
N ILE A 19 0.17 -7.79 -7.04
CA ILE A 19 1.61 -8.13 -7.05
C ILE A 19 1.83 -9.63 -6.89
N THR A 20 1.00 -10.32 -6.09
CA THR A 20 1.11 -11.77 -5.87
C THR A 20 0.77 -12.57 -7.12
N HIS A 21 -0.23 -12.13 -7.88
CA HIS A 21 -0.59 -12.71 -9.18
C HIS A 21 0.49 -12.48 -10.23
N LEU A 22 0.91 -11.23 -10.43
CA LEU A 22 1.93 -10.90 -11.44
C LEU A 22 3.27 -11.57 -11.15
N THR A 23 3.68 -11.65 -9.88
CA THR A 23 4.90 -12.35 -9.49
C THR A 23 4.82 -13.84 -9.80
N GLY A 24 3.71 -14.49 -9.43
CA GLY A 24 3.46 -15.89 -9.74
C GLY A 24 3.45 -16.16 -11.24
N TYR A 25 2.76 -15.28 -11.99
CA TYR A 25 2.68 -15.37 -13.45
C TYR A 25 4.07 -15.26 -14.10
N MET A 26 4.86 -14.23 -13.78
CA MET A 26 6.17 -14.06 -14.40
C MET A 26 7.13 -15.21 -14.04
N ARG A 27 7.09 -15.69 -12.80
CA ARG A 27 7.89 -16.87 -12.38
C ARG A 27 7.49 -18.13 -13.12
N SER A 28 6.21 -18.34 -13.45
CA SER A 28 5.74 -19.50 -14.21
C SER A 28 6.28 -19.56 -15.65
N PHE A 29 6.69 -18.41 -16.20
CA PHE A 29 7.38 -18.30 -17.50
C PHE A 29 8.91 -18.26 -17.36
N GLY A 30 9.47 -18.52 -16.17
CA GLY A 30 10.90 -18.61 -15.94
C GLY A 30 11.60 -17.27 -15.73
N PHE A 31 10.86 -16.18 -15.56
CA PHE A 31 11.47 -14.90 -15.21
C PHE A 31 11.79 -14.83 -13.72
N GLU A 32 12.93 -14.23 -13.40
CA GLU A 32 13.22 -13.84 -12.03
C GLU A 32 12.36 -12.64 -11.66
N ALA A 33 11.43 -12.82 -10.72
CA ALA A 33 10.49 -11.81 -10.27
C ALA A 33 10.42 -11.78 -8.74
N GLU A 34 10.44 -10.58 -8.19
CA GLU A 34 10.29 -10.28 -6.76
C GLU A 34 9.15 -9.31 -6.53
N GLN A 35 8.69 -9.21 -5.29
CA GLN A 35 7.58 -8.34 -4.92
C GLN A 35 7.84 -7.61 -3.61
N MET A 36 7.19 -6.46 -3.44
CA MET A 36 7.27 -5.63 -2.25
C MET A 36 5.91 -4.98 -1.98
N ASP A 37 5.34 -5.23 -0.81
CA ASP A 37 4.26 -4.41 -0.27
C ASP A 37 4.87 -3.27 0.56
N LEU A 38 5.12 -2.15 -0.12
CA LEU A 38 5.77 -0.99 0.50
C LEU A 38 4.86 -0.34 1.56
N GLY A 39 3.54 -0.52 1.44
CA GLY A 39 2.59 -0.01 2.43
C GLY A 39 2.72 -0.71 3.77
N ILE A 40 2.76 -2.05 3.78
CA ILE A 40 2.89 -2.80 5.02
C ILE A 40 4.29 -2.64 5.64
N ASP A 41 5.33 -2.52 4.81
CA ASP A 41 6.69 -2.25 5.28
C ASP A 41 6.77 -0.87 5.95
N LEU A 42 6.16 0.16 5.34
CA LEU A 42 6.10 1.51 5.90
C LEU A 42 5.35 1.54 7.24
N ILE A 43 4.20 0.89 7.35
CA ILE A 43 3.42 0.82 8.60
C ILE A 43 4.23 0.14 9.71
N ASN A 44 4.89 -0.98 9.42
CA ASN A 44 5.70 -1.67 10.42
C ASN A 44 6.95 -0.84 10.82
N ARG A 45 7.51 -0.06 9.91
CA ARG A 45 8.64 0.83 10.22
C ARG A 45 8.21 2.03 11.04
N LEU A 46 7.12 2.70 10.64
CA LEU A 46 6.60 3.90 11.30
C LEU A 46 6.08 3.61 12.71
N PHE A 47 5.43 2.46 12.92
CA PHE A 47 4.83 2.09 14.20
C PHE A 47 5.81 1.29 15.08
N THR A 48 7.06 1.73 15.11
CA THR A 48 8.05 1.36 16.12
C THR A 48 8.15 2.45 17.19
N ARG A 49 8.65 2.09 18.35
CA ARG A 49 8.88 3.08 19.43
C ARG A 49 9.82 4.19 18.97
N VAL A 50 10.91 3.84 18.31
CA VAL A 50 11.94 4.79 17.85
C VAL A 50 11.37 5.81 16.88
N GLU A 51 10.61 5.36 15.86
CA GLU A 51 10.02 6.30 14.92
C GLU A 51 8.88 7.11 15.51
N LEU A 52 8.13 6.54 16.43
CA LEU A 52 7.07 7.28 17.11
C LEU A 52 7.63 8.36 18.04
N GLU A 53 8.72 8.08 18.78
CA GLU A 53 9.47 9.10 19.52
C GLU A 53 9.91 10.25 18.59
N ARG A 54 10.46 9.91 17.42
CA ARG A 54 10.87 10.89 16.39
C ARG A 54 9.70 11.72 15.86
N VAL A 55 8.53 11.09 15.60
CA VAL A 55 7.29 11.79 15.20
C VAL A 55 6.92 12.84 16.23
N PHE A 56 6.85 12.48 17.50
CA PHE A 56 6.49 13.40 18.56
C PHE A 56 7.52 14.52 18.74
N ASP A 57 8.82 14.24 18.64
CA ASP A 57 9.88 15.24 18.72
C ASP A 57 9.78 16.29 17.61
N VAL A 58 9.48 15.86 16.37
CA VAL A 58 9.27 16.79 15.24
C VAL A 58 8.01 17.62 15.43
N VAL A 59 6.91 17.01 15.94
CA VAL A 59 5.68 17.75 16.25
C VAL A 59 5.91 18.80 17.33
N ASP A 60 6.60 18.45 18.42
CA ASP A 60 6.93 19.36 19.50
C ASP A 60 7.80 20.52 19.00
N ALA A 61 8.86 20.25 18.23
CA ALA A 61 9.74 21.27 17.65
C ALA A 61 8.99 22.24 16.73
N ARG A 62 8.13 21.73 15.82
CA ARG A 62 7.31 22.57 14.92
C ARG A 62 6.24 23.37 15.67
N PHE A 63 5.69 22.81 16.75
CA PHE A 63 4.75 23.52 17.60
C PHE A 63 5.43 24.67 18.34
N GLU A 64 6.63 24.47 18.92
CA GLU A 64 7.45 25.50 19.56
C GLU A 64 7.87 26.61 18.58
N ALA A 65 8.23 26.21 17.34
CA ALA A 65 8.53 27.14 16.25
C ALA A 65 7.29 27.89 15.71
N ARG A 66 6.08 27.59 16.19
CA ARG A 66 4.79 28.14 15.75
C ARG A 66 4.42 27.78 14.30
N GLU A 67 5.00 26.76 13.75
CA GLU A 67 4.70 26.23 12.42
C GLU A 67 3.44 25.35 12.42
N LEU A 68 3.14 24.70 13.56
CA LEU A 68 1.96 23.87 13.77
C LEU A 68 0.99 24.47 14.78
N LYS A 69 -0.31 24.23 14.52
CA LYS A 69 -1.38 24.54 15.47
C LYS A 69 -2.01 23.23 15.95
N LEU A 70 -1.88 22.94 17.24
CA LEU A 70 -2.53 21.78 17.84
C LEU A 70 -3.95 22.14 18.32
N ASN A 71 -4.95 21.41 17.82
CA ASN A 71 -6.30 21.46 18.37
C ASN A 71 -6.37 20.78 19.74
N LYS A 72 -7.54 20.80 20.40
CA LYS A 72 -7.70 20.21 21.74
C LYS A 72 -7.36 18.72 21.78
N THR A 73 -7.81 17.96 20.79
CA THR A 73 -7.53 16.51 20.64
C THR A 73 -6.04 16.23 20.53
N MET A 74 -5.37 16.92 19.61
CA MET A 74 -3.92 16.76 19.41
C MET A 74 -3.11 17.08 20.66
N ARG A 75 -3.50 18.13 21.39
CA ARG A 75 -2.82 18.45 22.66
C ARG A 75 -2.92 17.33 23.68
N ILE A 76 -4.08 16.66 23.79
CA ILE A 76 -4.25 15.53 24.70
C ILE A 76 -3.34 14.36 24.27
N ILE A 77 -3.32 14.02 22.98
CA ILE A 77 -2.50 12.92 22.47
C ILE A 77 -1.00 13.22 22.69
N VAL A 78 -0.55 14.42 22.32
CA VAL A 78 0.84 14.85 22.47
C VAL A 78 1.25 14.92 23.96
N SER A 79 0.37 15.38 24.86
CA SER A 79 0.68 15.38 26.30
C SER A 79 0.83 13.98 26.89
N ASN A 80 0.18 12.98 26.30
CA ASN A 80 0.25 11.57 26.70
C ASN A 80 1.23 10.76 25.83
N ARG A 81 2.17 11.40 25.10
CA ARG A 81 3.09 10.74 24.16
C ARG A 81 3.76 9.48 24.71
N ARG A 82 4.16 9.49 25.99
CA ARG A 82 4.82 8.35 26.66
C ARG A 82 3.95 7.10 26.74
N PHE A 83 2.63 7.27 26.77
CA PHE A 83 1.69 6.14 26.70
C PHE A 83 1.72 5.50 25.32
N TYR A 84 1.70 6.30 24.26
CA TYR A 84 1.76 5.81 22.86
C TYR A 84 3.11 5.17 22.54
N GLU A 85 4.23 5.83 22.88
CA GLU A 85 5.60 5.33 22.69
C GLU A 85 5.84 3.97 23.38
N ARG A 86 5.33 3.78 24.58
CA ARG A 86 5.51 2.53 25.35
C ARG A 86 4.71 1.36 24.79
N ASN A 87 3.56 1.62 24.21
CA ASN A 87 2.61 0.56 23.88
C ASN A 87 2.56 0.21 22.40
N ILE A 88 3.11 1.05 21.51
CA ILE A 88 3.00 0.86 20.05
C ILE A 88 3.47 -0.52 19.58
N GLU A 89 4.61 -1.00 20.03
CA GLU A 89 5.15 -2.30 19.59
C GLU A 89 4.33 -3.48 20.12
N ALA A 90 3.79 -3.36 21.35
CA ALA A 90 2.90 -4.39 21.89
C ALA A 90 1.56 -4.43 21.14
N VAL A 91 1.02 -3.26 20.76
CA VAL A 91 -0.17 -3.14 19.92
C VAL A 91 0.07 -3.76 18.55
N MET A 92 1.18 -3.46 17.90
CA MET A 92 1.54 -4.04 16.60
C MET A 92 1.72 -5.56 16.67
N LYS A 93 2.39 -6.08 17.71
CA LYS A 93 2.52 -7.53 17.95
C LYS A 93 1.17 -8.21 18.12
N PHE A 94 0.26 -7.58 18.87
CA PHE A 94 -1.07 -8.13 19.10
C PHE A 94 -1.88 -8.16 17.81
N LEU A 95 -1.95 -7.04 17.09
CA LEU A 95 -2.71 -6.93 15.84
C LEU A 95 -2.17 -7.85 14.72
N SER A 96 -0.87 -8.15 14.72
CA SER A 96 -0.29 -9.14 13.80
C SER A 96 -0.43 -10.60 14.26
N GLY A 97 -1.19 -10.86 15.31
CA GLY A 97 -1.41 -12.22 15.83
C GLY A 97 -0.21 -12.86 16.55
N ARG A 98 0.92 -12.15 16.66
CA ARG A 98 2.16 -12.66 17.27
C ARG A 98 2.09 -12.79 18.78
N ASP A 99 1.16 -12.10 19.45
CA ASP A 99 0.99 -12.17 20.91
C ASP A 99 -0.49 -12.02 21.31
N LEU A 100 -1.27 -13.06 21.12
CA LEU A 100 -2.70 -13.06 21.46
C LEU A 100 -2.96 -13.07 22.98
N GLN A 101 -1.95 -13.33 23.83
CA GLN A 101 -2.12 -13.27 25.28
C GLN A 101 -2.40 -11.86 25.78
N LEU A 102 -1.99 -10.84 25.02
CA LEU A 102 -2.29 -9.45 25.30
C LEU A 102 -3.79 -9.09 25.22
N ALA A 103 -4.63 -9.96 24.63
CA ALA A 103 -6.06 -9.73 24.51
C ALA A 103 -6.74 -9.40 25.86
N ASN A 104 -6.36 -10.11 26.94
CA ASN A 104 -6.94 -9.86 28.27
C ASN A 104 -6.61 -8.46 28.80
N ARG A 105 -5.38 -7.97 28.52
CA ARG A 105 -4.95 -6.63 28.92
C ARG A 105 -5.61 -5.56 28.05
N PHE A 106 -5.62 -5.76 26.74
CA PHE A 106 -6.11 -4.79 25.76
C PHE A 106 -7.63 -4.71 25.67
N SER A 107 -8.36 -5.71 26.17
CA SER A 107 -9.82 -5.64 26.27
C SER A 107 -10.32 -4.84 27.50
N ASP A 108 -9.45 -4.48 28.46
CA ASP A 108 -9.80 -3.70 29.64
C ASP A 108 -9.67 -2.21 29.36
N LEU A 109 -10.76 -1.44 29.45
CA LEU A 109 -10.76 0.01 29.23
C LEU A 109 -9.83 0.78 30.18
N ARG A 110 -9.60 0.28 31.38
CA ARG A 110 -8.69 0.91 32.36
C ARG A 110 -7.24 0.97 31.85
N PHE A 111 -6.85 0.05 30.98
CA PHE A 111 -5.55 0.10 30.35
C PHE A 111 -5.40 1.31 29.40
N TRP A 112 -6.50 1.78 28.83
CA TRP A 112 -6.56 2.83 27.82
C TRP A 112 -6.93 4.22 28.36
N GLU A 113 -6.97 4.42 29.69
CA GLU A 113 -7.40 5.68 30.32
C GLU A 113 -6.64 6.93 29.81
N ASP A 114 -5.38 6.77 29.38
CA ASP A 114 -4.56 7.82 28.76
C ASP A 114 -4.85 8.03 27.27
N MET A 115 -5.68 7.17 26.65
CA MET A 115 -6.03 7.28 25.23
C MET A 115 -7.17 8.28 25.03
N HIS A 116 -7.09 9.04 23.94
CA HIS A 116 -8.18 9.92 23.54
C HIS A 116 -9.28 9.15 22.77
N ARG A 117 -10.53 9.57 22.90
CA ARG A 117 -11.70 8.97 22.22
C ARG A 117 -11.95 7.52 22.62
N LEU A 118 -11.99 7.24 23.91
CA LEU A 118 -12.47 5.95 24.38
C LEU A 118 -13.98 5.81 24.16
N PRO A 119 -14.43 4.65 23.63
CA PRO A 119 -15.86 4.32 23.59
C PRO A 119 -16.40 4.02 24.99
N GLU A 120 -17.71 4.13 25.17
CA GLU A 120 -18.36 3.74 26.40
C GLU A 120 -18.39 2.20 26.55
N GLU A 121 -18.40 1.72 27.81
CA GLU A 121 -18.39 0.28 28.10
C GLU A 121 -19.61 -0.42 27.50
N GLU A 122 -20.78 0.21 27.56
CA GLU A 122 -22.04 -0.29 27.03
C GLU A 122 -21.99 -0.48 25.50
N GLU A 123 -21.31 0.42 24.81
CA GLU A 123 -21.10 0.31 23.35
C GLU A 123 -20.24 -0.92 23.01
N LEU A 124 -19.18 -1.13 23.77
CA LEU A 124 -18.28 -2.28 23.59
C LEU A 124 -18.95 -3.60 23.96
N GLU A 125 -19.75 -3.63 25.03
CA GLU A 125 -20.53 -4.81 25.40
C GLU A 125 -21.56 -5.15 24.34
N TRP A 126 -22.25 -4.15 23.78
CA TRP A 126 -23.20 -4.36 22.70
C TRP A 126 -22.52 -4.90 21.43
N ALA A 127 -21.36 -4.36 21.08
CA ALA A 127 -20.66 -4.72 19.83
C ALA A 127 -19.97 -6.09 19.90
N PHE A 128 -19.37 -6.42 21.04
CA PHE A 128 -18.48 -7.60 21.18
C PHE A 128 -19.01 -8.65 22.14
N GLY A 129 -19.93 -8.31 23.03
CA GLY A 129 -20.44 -9.18 24.08
C GLY A 129 -19.34 -9.67 25.04
N THR A 130 -19.67 -10.64 25.88
CA THR A 130 -18.75 -11.20 26.88
C THR A 130 -17.70 -12.16 26.30
N SER A 131 -17.96 -12.76 25.14
CA SER A 131 -17.09 -13.75 24.48
C SER A 131 -16.12 -13.13 23.45
N GLY A 132 -16.39 -11.92 22.98
CA GLY A 132 -15.61 -11.24 21.95
C GLY A 132 -14.38 -10.48 22.45
N LYS A 133 -13.68 -10.96 23.50
CA LYS A 133 -12.53 -10.26 24.10
C LYS A 133 -11.41 -9.94 23.11
N VAL A 134 -11.10 -10.86 22.21
CA VAL A 134 -10.03 -10.65 21.21
C VAL A 134 -10.42 -9.57 20.23
N ASP A 135 -11.66 -9.58 19.73
CA ASP A 135 -12.16 -8.59 18.77
C ASP A 135 -12.29 -7.21 19.42
N ARG A 136 -12.77 -7.16 20.66
CA ARG A 136 -12.77 -5.93 21.47
C ARG A 136 -11.36 -5.36 21.65
N ALA A 137 -10.37 -6.22 21.96
CA ALA A 137 -8.98 -5.80 22.08
C ALA A 137 -8.41 -5.31 20.74
N LYS A 138 -8.69 -5.99 19.63
CA LYS A 138 -8.31 -5.54 18.28
C LYS A 138 -8.91 -4.16 17.96
N TYR A 139 -10.19 -3.95 18.27
CA TYR A 139 -10.85 -2.66 18.07
C TYR A 139 -10.19 -1.53 18.87
N LEU A 140 -9.94 -1.73 20.17
CA LEU A 140 -9.27 -0.73 21.02
C LEU A 140 -7.84 -0.45 20.55
N CYS A 141 -7.09 -1.47 20.15
CA CYS A 141 -5.78 -1.30 19.52
C CYS A 141 -5.88 -0.51 18.19
N SER A 142 -6.93 -0.73 17.40
CA SER A 142 -7.15 0.02 16.16
C SER A 142 -7.47 1.49 16.42
N LEU A 143 -8.22 1.81 17.48
CA LEU A 143 -8.44 3.19 17.94
C LEU A 143 -7.14 3.84 18.40
N PHE A 144 -6.28 3.10 19.12
CA PHE A 144 -4.96 3.57 19.50
C PHE A 144 -4.13 3.95 18.25
N LEU A 145 -4.09 3.10 17.22
CA LEU A 145 -3.41 3.42 15.96
C LEU A 145 -4.01 4.64 15.27
N LYS A 146 -5.34 4.81 15.29
CA LYS A 146 -5.99 6.02 14.75
C LYS A 146 -5.51 7.31 15.45
N ASN A 147 -5.34 7.28 16.77
CA ASN A 147 -4.80 8.42 17.50
C ASN A 147 -3.35 8.72 17.11
N VAL A 148 -2.53 7.69 16.87
CA VAL A 148 -1.15 7.85 16.37
C VAL A 148 -1.17 8.46 14.97
N VAL A 149 -2.04 7.96 14.08
CA VAL A 149 -2.22 8.50 12.72
C VAL A 149 -2.61 9.97 12.73
N ASP A 150 -3.49 10.37 13.64
CA ASP A 150 -3.87 11.79 13.80
C ASP A 150 -2.64 12.69 14.06
N VAL A 151 -1.66 12.19 14.83
CA VAL A 151 -0.39 12.91 15.06
C VAL A 151 0.50 12.90 13.82
N VAL A 152 0.62 11.76 13.14
CA VAL A 152 1.39 11.65 11.89
C VAL A 152 0.85 12.61 10.82
N GLN A 153 -0.47 12.81 10.73
CA GLN A 153 -1.11 13.75 9.81
C GLN A 153 -0.69 15.23 10.04
N LEU A 154 -0.18 15.57 11.19
CA LEU A 154 0.41 16.90 11.42
C LEU A 154 1.71 17.12 10.62
N LEU A 155 2.38 16.03 10.26
CA LEU A 155 3.63 16.05 9.50
C LEU A 155 3.40 15.77 8.00
N ASP A 156 2.40 14.94 7.68
CA ASP A 156 1.97 14.66 6.30
C ASP A 156 0.43 14.59 6.24
N GLU A 157 -0.19 15.65 5.74
CA GLU A 157 -1.66 15.75 5.64
C GLU A 157 -2.31 14.69 4.73
N HIS A 158 -1.52 14.08 3.84
CA HIS A 158 -1.97 13.04 2.93
C HIS A 158 -2.00 11.64 3.56
N PHE A 159 -1.34 11.47 4.72
CA PHE A 159 -1.26 10.18 5.38
C PHE A 159 -2.58 9.83 6.10
N GLN A 160 -3.10 8.63 5.81
CA GLN A 160 -4.19 7.98 6.54
C GLN A 160 -3.80 6.51 6.69
N LEU A 161 -4.34 5.78 7.66
CA LEU A 161 -3.86 4.42 7.97
C LEU A 161 -3.96 3.42 6.81
N ILE A 162 -5.02 3.53 6.01
CA ILE A 162 -5.30 2.63 4.88
C ILE A 162 -5.39 3.38 3.53
N ARG A 163 -5.02 4.66 3.49
CA ARG A 163 -5.12 5.52 2.32
C ARG A 163 -4.01 6.55 2.33
N TYR A 164 -3.54 6.94 1.16
CA TYR A 164 -2.54 7.98 1.02
C TYR A 164 -2.90 8.91 -0.13
N ALA A 165 -3.04 10.21 0.14
CA ALA A 165 -3.39 11.22 -0.86
C ALA A 165 -4.65 10.91 -1.71
N GLU A 166 -5.58 10.09 -1.21
CA GLU A 166 -6.78 9.67 -1.95
C GLU A 166 -7.58 10.85 -2.48
N ARG A 167 -7.79 11.87 -1.64
CA ARG A 167 -8.57 13.06 -2.03
C ARG A 167 -7.92 13.85 -3.15
N LEU A 168 -6.60 13.90 -3.21
CA LEU A 168 -5.86 14.57 -4.28
C LEU A 168 -6.09 13.85 -5.62
N CYS A 169 -6.18 12.54 -5.61
CA CYS A 169 -6.25 11.71 -6.81
C CYS A 169 -7.70 11.38 -7.24
N THR A 170 -8.69 11.39 -6.32
CA THR A 170 -10.08 11.03 -6.62
C THR A 170 -10.74 11.93 -7.68
N TYR A 171 -10.33 13.20 -7.78
CA TYR A 171 -10.87 14.16 -8.73
C TYR A 171 -9.81 14.64 -9.72
N LEU A 172 -8.88 13.76 -10.08
CA LEU A 172 -7.79 14.09 -10.96
C LEU A 172 -8.27 14.28 -12.41
N THR A 173 -8.33 15.52 -12.85
CA THR A 173 -8.65 15.90 -14.23
C THR A 173 -7.42 16.30 -15.03
N THR A 174 -6.34 16.68 -14.34
CA THR A 174 -5.05 17.05 -14.92
C THR A 174 -3.93 16.53 -14.03
N PHE A 175 -2.73 16.40 -14.58
CA PHE A 175 -1.56 15.94 -13.81
C PHE A 175 -0.96 17.03 -12.91
N GLU A 176 -1.28 18.32 -13.14
CA GLU A 176 -0.71 19.46 -12.43
C GLU A 176 -0.77 19.39 -10.89
N PRO A 177 -1.87 18.95 -10.24
CA PRO A 177 -1.91 18.83 -8.78
C PRO A 177 -0.89 17.82 -8.25
N LEU A 178 -0.71 16.69 -8.95
CA LEU A 178 0.29 15.67 -8.59
C LEU A 178 1.71 16.18 -8.84
N GLU A 179 1.94 16.87 -9.95
CA GLU A 179 3.25 17.44 -10.28
C GLU A 179 3.71 18.42 -9.21
N ARG A 180 2.83 19.29 -8.71
CA ARG A 180 3.12 20.18 -7.57
C ARG A 180 3.53 19.44 -6.31
N GLU A 181 2.87 18.32 -5.97
CA GLU A 181 3.25 17.50 -4.83
C GLU A 181 4.58 16.77 -5.06
N LEU A 182 4.82 16.32 -6.29
CA LEU A 182 6.10 15.70 -6.67
C LEU A 182 7.25 16.71 -6.69
N GLU A 183 7.01 17.97 -7.05
CA GLU A 183 8.03 19.03 -7.00
C GLU A 183 8.44 19.40 -5.58
N LYS A 184 7.53 19.33 -4.61
CA LYS A 184 7.85 19.50 -3.18
C LYS A 184 8.78 18.40 -2.65
N MET A 185 8.82 17.26 -3.33
CA MET A 185 9.70 16.15 -3.02
C MET A 185 11.15 16.61 -3.20
N SER A 186 11.82 16.77 -2.09
CA SER A 186 13.23 17.12 -2.05
C SER A 186 14.07 15.94 -2.54
N LEU A 187 14.26 15.84 -3.85
CA LEU A 187 15.32 14.95 -4.37
C LEU A 187 16.64 15.45 -3.81
N THR A 188 17.25 14.63 -3.00
CA THR A 188 18.69 14.78 -2.75
C THR A 188 19.38 14.47 -4.06
N GLU A 189 19.69 15.52 -4.81
CA GLU A 189 20.70 15.41 -5.86
C GLU A 189 21.94 14.79 -5.23
N ASN A 190 22.33 13.59 -5.71
CA ASN A 190 23.55 12.89 -5.35
C ASN A 190 23.73 12.49 -3.87
N ILE A 191 22.82 11.72 -3.29
CA ILE A 191 23.21 10.87 -2.17
C ILE A 191 23.70 9.55 -2.74
N SER A 192 24.99 9.44 -2.94
CA SER A 192 25.68 8.16 -2.96
C SER A 192 25.52 7.58 -1.57
N LEU A 193 24.54 6.69 -1.40
CA LEU A 193 24.26 5.99 -0.14
C LEU A 193 25.32 4.90 0.08
N THR A 194 26.55 5.32 0.35
CA THR A 194 27.62 4.40 0.73
C THR A 194 27.58 4.03 2.22
N GLU A 195 26.84 4.77 3.05
CA GLU A 195 26.67 4.45 4.47
C GLU A 195 25.25 4.79 4.96
N SER A 196 24.54 3.81 5.54
CA SER A 196 23.17 3.94 6.06
C SER A 196 23.01 4.97 7.18
N THR A 197 24.08 5.29 7.92
CA THR A 197 24.13 6.32 8.97
C THR A 197 23.98 7.74 8.43
N GLU A 198 24.57 8.03 7.26
CA GLU A 198 24.55 9.37 6.67
C GLU A 198 23.16 9.77 6.12
N PHE A 199 22.39 8.80 5.64
CA PHE A 199 21.00 9.03 5.21
C PHE A 199 20.11 9.43 6.39
N THR A 200 20.18 8.69 7.51
CA THR A 200 19.37 8.94 8.70
C THR A 200 19.70 10.28 9.37
N GLU A 201 20.97 10.68 9.42
CA GLU A 201 21.38 11.98 9.96
C GLU A 201 20.90 13.15 9.09
N LYS A 202 21.06 13.07 7.76
CA LYS A 202 20.61 14.11 6.83
C LYS A 202 19.07 14.22 6.79
N ALA A 203 18.34 13.09 6.84
CA ALA A 203 16.90 13.06 6.95
C ALA A 203 16.42 13.74 8.25
N SER A 204 17.05 13.41 9.38
CA SER A 204 16.74 14.02 10.68
C SER A 204 16.99 15.52 10.69
N LEU A 205 18.07 15.98 10.07
CA LEU A 205 18.37 17.42 9.97
C LEU A 205 17.36 18.17 9.09
N ARG A 206 16.89 17.55 7.99
CA ARG A 206 15.86 18.16 7.11
C ARG A 206 14.51 18.26 7.79
N LEU A 207 14.10 17.22 8.50
CA LEU A 207 12.87 17.23 9.29
C LEU A 207 12.91 18.31 10.37
N ALA A 208 14.07 18.46 11.05
CA ALA A 208 14.29 19.51 12.02
C ALA A 208 14.26 20.92 11.41
N LEU A 209 14.64 21.06 10.13
CA LEU A 209 14.61 22.31 9.38
C LEU A 209 13.26 22.59 8.68
N GLY A 210 12.24 21.71 8.85
CA GLY A 210 10.92 21.90 8.26
C GLY A 210 10.84 21.58 6.74
N ASN A 211 11.92 21.11 6.13
CA ASN A 211 12.06 20.92 4.68
C ASN A 211 11.89 19.46 4.21
N GLY A 212 11.53 18.53 5.09
CA GLY A 212 11.37 17.10 4.79
C GLY A 212 9.98 16.57 5.14
N ASN A 213 9.53 15.53 4.42
CA ASN A 213 8.37 14.74 4.74
C ASN A 213 8.85 13.38 5.29
N MET A 214 8.63 13.16 6.59
CA MET A 214 9.10 11.95 7.28
C MET A 214 8.55 10.66 6.67
N ILE A 215 7.28 10.67 6.24
CA ILE A 215 6.65 9.48 5.64
C ILE A 215 7.30 9.15 4.31
N GLU A 216 7.57 10.16 3.49
CA GLU A 216 8.27 10.02 2.23
C GLU A 216 9.69 9.49 2.43
N GLU A 217 10.42 10.03 3.40
CA GLU A 217 11.79 9.60 3.70
C GLU A 217 11.83 8.12 4.13
N LEU A 218 10.96 7.70 5.04
CA LEU A 218 10.87 6.30 5.45
C LEU A 218 10.48 5.36 4.29
N MET A 219 9.55 5.81 3.45
CA MET A 219 9.13 5.07 2.26
C MET A 219 10.29 4.87 1.29
N LEU A 220 11.04 5.93 1.00
CA LEU A 220 12.17 5.87 0.07
C LEU A 220 13.36 5.10 0.62
N GLU A 221 13.62 5.15 1.93
CA GLU A 221 14.63 4.32 2.60
C GLU A 221 14.32 2.82 2.42
N LEU A 222 13.06 2.43 2.63
CA LEU A 222 12.61 1.05 2.44
C LEU A 222 12.72 0.60 0.97
N LEU A 223 12.31 1.48 0.05
CA LEU A 223 12.43 1.24 -1.38
C LEU A 223 13.89 1.06 -1.81
N GLU A 224 14.78 1.96 -1.37
CA GLU A 224 16.21 1.91 -1.68
C GLU A 224 16.84 0.59 -1.23
N LYS A 225 16.55 0.18 0.02
CA LYS A 225 17.03 -1.10 0.53
C LYS A 225 16.61 -2.27 -0.37
N LYS A 226 15.34 -2.28 -0.82
CA LYS A 226 14.83 -3.35 -1.69
C LYS A 226 15.46 -3.29 -3.09
N LEU A 227 15.67 -2.10 -3.65
CA LEU A 227 16.34 -1.93 -4.95
C LEU A 227 17.79 -2.42 -4.93
N GLN A 228 18.51 -2.13 -3.85
CA GLN A 228 19.91 -2.61 -3.68
C GLN A 228 19.98 -4.14 -3.52
N GLU A 229 19.00 -4.74 -2.84
CA GLU A 229 18.90 -6.19 -2.67
C GLU A 229 18.59 -6.89 -3.99
N VAL A 230 17.57 -6.43 -4.71
CA VAL A 230 17.01 -7.10 -5.90
C VAL A 230 17.76 -6.74 -7.17
N LYS A 231 18.24 -5.49 -7.30
CA LYS A 231 18.87 -4.93 -8.50
C LYS A 231 18.05 -5.18 -9.78
N PRO A 232 16.80 -4.71 -9.83
CA PRO A 232 15.90 -5.01 -10.91
C PRO A 232 16.27 -4.27 -12.20
N ASP A 233 15.99 -4.88 -13.35
CA ASP A 233 15.98 -4.20 -14.67
C ASP A 233 14.64 -3.54 -14.94
N TRP A 234 13.57 -4.09 -14.34
CA TRP A 234 12.20 -3.65 -14.47
C TRP A 234 11.53 -3.47 -13.11
N VAL A 235 10.77 -2.40 -12.98
CA VAL A 235 9.91 -2.17 -11.82
C VAL A 235 8.46 -2.02 -12.29
N GLY A 236 7.60 -2.91 -11.79
CA GLY A 236 6.14 -2.84 -11.98
C GLY A 236 5.48 -2.14 -10.80
N VAL A 237 4.84 -0.99 -11.03
CA VAL A 237 4.13 -0.23 -9.99
C VAL A 237 2.64 -0.49 -10.11
N SER A 238 2.07 -1.19 -9.14
CA SER A 238 0.63 -1.46 -9.11
C SER A 238 -0.13 -0.34 -8.41
N VAL A 239 -1.05 0.31 -9.12
CA VAL A 239 -1.90 1.39 -8.61
C VAL A 239 -3.37 0.95 -8.67
N PRO A 240 -3.83 0.15 -7.69
CA PRO A 240 -5.21 -0.35 -7.68
C PRO A 240 -6.24 0.71 -7.34
N PHE A 241 -5.88 1.72 -6.54
CA PHE A 241 -6.76 2.77 -6.03
C PHE A 241 -6.12 4.16 -6.16
N PRO A 242 -6.93 5.25 -6.15
CA PRO A 242 -6.39 6.62 -6.19
C PRO A 242 -5.36 6.88 -5.08
N GLY A 243 -5.55 6.29 -3.90
CA GLY A 243 -4.66 6.43 -2.75
C GLY A 243 -3.25 5.84 -2.93
N ASN A 244 -2.97 5.12 -4.01
CA ASN A 244 -1.64 4.57 -4.28
C ASN A 244 -0.85 5.41 -5.32
N LEU A 245 -1.52 6.32 -6.04
CA LEU A 245 -0.91 6.99 -7.19
C LEU A 245 0.24 7.90 -6.80
N LEU A 246 0.05 8.82 -5.85
CA LEU A 246 1.10 9.76 -5.45
C LEU A 246 2.34 9.05 -4.92
N ALA A 247 2.15 8.05 -4.03
CA ALA A 247 3.25 7.26 -3.51
C ALA A 247 3.96 6.47 -4.62
N GLY A 248 3.20 5.89 -5.56
CA GLY A 248 3.75 5.20 -6.73
C GLY A 248 4.60 6.12 -7.62
N LEU A 249 4.14 7.35 -7.85
CA LEU A 249 4.90 8.35 -8.62
C LEU A 249 6.13 8.87 -7.86
N ARG A 250 6.08 8.99 -6.54
CA ARG A 250 7.25 9.30 -5.71
C ARG A 250 8.31 8.20 -5.82
N CYS A 251 7.92 6.94 -5.73
CA CYS A 251 8.81 5.80 -5.96
C CYS A 251 9.42 5.86 -7.38
N ALA A 252 8.60 6.08 -8.39
CA ALA A 252 9.03 6.16 -9.78
C ALA A 252 10.02 7.31 -10.01
N LYS A 253 9.73 8.51 -9.46
CA LYS A 253 10.64 9.66 -9.50
C LYS A 253 11.99 9.34 -8.88
N TYR A 254 11.99 8.70 -7.70
CA TYR A 254 13.21 8.27 -7.02
C TYR A 254 14.02 7.29 -7.87
N ILE A 255 13.36 6.26 -8.43
CA ILE A 255 14.01 5.26 -9.28
C ILE A 255 14.61 5.91 -10.52
N LYS A 256 13.88 6.79 -11.22
CA LYS A 256 14.37 7.50 -12.40
C LYS A 256 15.63 8.32 -12.11
N ALA A 257 15.67 8.97 -10.93
CA ALA A 257 16.81 9.81 -10.55
C ALA A 257 18.06 9.00 -10.18
N ASN A 258 17.89 7.86 -9.47
CA ASN A 258 19.01 7.09 -8.90
C ASN A 258 19.37 5.83 -9.69
N TYR A 259 18.41 5.28 -10.47
CA TYR A 259 18.53 4.03 -11.25
C TYR A 259 18.03 4.24 -12.69
N PRO A 260 18.65 5.16 -13.49
CA PRO A 260 18.12 5.57 -14.80
C PRO A 260 18.06 4.43 -15.84
N HIS A 261 18.74 3.32 -15.60
CA HIS A 261 18.69 2.12 -16.44
C HIS A 261 17.45 1.27 -16.20
N VAL A 262 16.79 1.42 -15.03
CA VAL A 262 15.59 0.65 -14.67
C VAL A 262 14.39 1.16 -15.45
N LYS A 263 13.67 0.23 -16.08
CA LYS A 263 12.41 0.53 -16.76
C LYS A 263 11.24 0.43 -15.79
N ILE A 264 10.34 1.41 -15.84
CA ILE A 264 9.19 1.50 -14.95
C ILE A 264 7.92 1.31 -15.75
N VAL A 265 7.12 0.31 -15.37
CA VAL A 265 5.77 0.08 -15.91
C VAL A 265 4.72 0.27 -14.81
N MET A 266 3.69 1.06 -15.09
CA MET A 266 2.57 1.30 -14.17
C MET A 266 1.31 0.64 -14.71
N GLY A 267 0.53 0.04 -13.81
CA GLY A 267 -0.77 -0.55 -14.10
C GLY A 267 -1.64 -0.65 -12.85
N GLY A 268 -2.79 -1.31 -12.95
CA GLY A 268 -3.71 -1.53 -11.83
C GLY A 268 -5.10 -0.94 -12.06
N GLY A 269 -6.02 -1.19 -11.15
CA GLY A 269 -7.43 -0.84 -11.30
C GLY A 269 -7.68 0.64 -11.56
N TYR A 270 -7.04 1.53 -10.81
CA TYR A 270 -7.16 2.97 -10.98
C TYR A 270 -6.61 3.46 -12.34
N VAL A 271 -5.52 2.87 -12.79
CA VAL A 271 -4.93 3.15 -14.11
C VAL A 271 -5.90 2.74 -15.23
N ASN A 272 -6.54 1.59 -15.07
CA ASN A 272 -7.45 1.04 -16.06
C ASN A 272 -8.75 1.84 -16.22
N THR A 273 -9.19 2.51 -15.18
CA THR A 273 -10.44 3.29 -15.18
C THR A 273 -10.15 4.79 -15.30
N GLU A 274 -9.65 5.42 -14.26
CA GLU A 274 -9.52 6.87 -14.16
C GLU A 274 -8.40 7.45 -15.05
N LEU A 275 -7.27 6.75 -15.17
CA LEU A 275 -6.14 7.22 -15.99
C LEU A 275 -6.21 6.78 -17.45
N ARG A 276 -7.17 5.94 -17.84
CA ARG A 276 -7.30 5.43 -19.21
C ARG A 276 -7.51 6.53 -20.25
N GLN A 277 -8.17 7.60 -19.88
CA GLN A 277 -8.48 8.76 -20.74
C GLN A 277 -7.53 9.93 -20.52
N MET A 278 -6.56 9.80 -19.63
CA MET A 278 -5.61 10.88 -19.36
C MET A 278 -4.63 11.03 -20.53
N VAL A 279 -4.66 12.17 -21.16
CA VAL A 279 -3.78 12.53 -22.29
C VAL A 279 -2.57 13.36 -21.86
N ASP A 280 -2.42 13.65 -20.57
CA ASP A 280 -1.32 14.44 -20.05
C ASP A 280 0.00 13.67 -20.14
N THR A 281 0.96 14.23 -20.89
CA THR A 281 2.28 13.59 -21.11
C THR A 281 3.18 13.64 -19.89
N ASN A 282 2.88 14.47 -18.89
CA ASN A 282 3.74 14.69 -17.73
C ASN A 282 3.96 13.43 -16.87
N ILE A 283 3.00 12.50 -16.87
CA ILE A 283 3.15 11.24 -16.16
C ILE A 283 4.37 10.43 -16.65
N PHE A 284 4.70 10.54 -17.95
CA PHE A 284 5.85 9.85 -18.57
C PHE A 284 7.22 10.45 -18.22
N LYS A 285 7.26 11.54 -17.44
CA LYS A 285 8.50 11.98 -16.77
C LYS A 285 8.93 10.97 -15.69
N TYR A 286 7.99 10.19 -15.16
CA TYR A 286 8.17 9.28 -14.02
C TYR A 286 8.10 7.82 -14.40
N VAL A 287 7.31 7.45 -15.40
CA VAL A 287 7.15 6.06 -15.87
C VAL A 287 7.54 5.93 -17.35
N ASP A 288 7.99 4.74 -17.77
CA ASP A 288 8.29 4.48 -19.18
C ASP A 288 7.05 3.98 -19.93
N TYR A 289 6.25 3.14 -19.26
CA TYR A 289 5.09 2.47 -19.83
C TYR A 289 3.92 2.48 -18.87
N ILE A 290 2.71 2.53 -19.43
CA ILE A 290 1.46 2.32 -18.72
C ILE A 290 0.74 1.15 -19.40
N THR A 291 0.45 0.07 -18.67
CA THR A 291 -0.28 -1.08 -19.18
C THR A 291 -1.72 -1.08 -18.70
N TYR A 292 -2.62 -1.48 -19.59
CA TYR A 292 -4.07 -1.49 -19.34
C TYR A 292 -4.64 -2.91 -19.36
N ASP A 293 -5.80 -3.05 -18.76
CA ASP A 293 -6.59 -4.26 -18.63
C ASP A 293 -5.86 -5.35 -17.80
N ASP A 294 -5.92 -6.62 -18.20
CA ASP A 294 -5.16 -7.69 -17.57
C ASP A 294 -3.67 -7.48 -17.81
N GLY A 295 -2.92 -7.33 -16.73
CA GLY A 295 -1.51 -6.92 -16.80
C GLY A 295 -0.54 -8.04 -17.18
N GLU A 296 -0.96 -9.29 -17.12
CA GLU A 296 -0.11 -10.47 -17.29
C GLU A 296 0.59 -10.48 -18.65
N LEU A 297 -0.19 -10.55 -19.71
CA LEU A 297 0.34 -10.64 -21.08
C LEU A 297 1.05 -9.35 -21.53
N PRO A 298 0.51 -8.12 -21.28
CA PRO A 298 1.22 -6.88 -21.61
C PRO A 298 2.59 -6.77 -20.95
N ILE A 299 2.70 -7.10 -19.66
CA ILE A 299 3.98 -7.01 -18.93
C ILE A 299 4.96 -8.06 -19.45
N ARG A 300 4.52 -9.29 -19.71
CA ARG A 300 5.39 -10.31 -20.27
C ARG A 300 5.96 -9.89 -21.64
N ARG A 301 5.12 -9.39 -22.54
CA ARG A 301 5.57 -8.90 -23.86
C ARG A 301 6.56 -7.75 -23.76
N LEU A 302 6.34 -6.81 -22.84
CA LEU A 302 7.29 -5.73 -22.56
C LEU A 302 8.67 -6.27 -22.18
N VAL A 303 8.71 -7.21 -21.23
CA VAL A 303 9.96 -7.77 -20.70
C VAL A 303 10.67 -8.65 -21.72
N GLU A 304 9.93 -9.39 -22.54
CA GLU A 304 10.45 -10.19 -23.65
C GLU A 304 10.98 -9.35 -24.83
N GLY A 305 10.67 -8.04 -24.85
CA GLY A 305 10.99 -7.17 -25.99
C GLY A 305 10.12 -7.48 -27.21
N GLY A 306 8.94 -8.03 -26.99
CA GLY A 306 7.94 -8.35 -28.01
C GLY A 306 7.12 -7.14 -28.46
N GLU A 307 6.10 -7.41 -29.26
CA GLU A 307 5.16 -6.38 -29.72
C GLU A 307 4.30 -5.90 -28.54
N LEU A 308 4.21 -4.58 -28.35
CA LEU A 308 3.50 -3.96 -27.23
C LEU A 308 1.99 -4.23 -27.36
N LEU A 309 1.35 -4.59 -26.24
CA LEU A 309 -0.07 -4.88 -26.15
C LEU A 309 -0.71 -4.00 -25.06
N ARG A 310 -1.79 -3.32 -25.38
CA ARG A 310 -2.53 -2.44 -24.48
C ARG A 310 -1.61 -1.58 -23.59
N THR A 311 -0.66 -0.93 -24.25
CA THR A 311 0.40 -0.18 -23.57
C THR A 311 0.47 1.24 -24.12
N ALA A 312 0.46 2.24 -23.20
CA ALA A 312 0.77 3.61 -23.53
C ALA A 312 2.25 3.92 -23.19
N TYR A 313 2.87 4.73 -24.03
CA TYR A 313 4.28 5.14 -23.89
C TYR A 313 4.52 6.45 -24.63
N LEU A 314 5.66 7.11 -24.41
CA LEU A 314 5.96 8.40 -25.01
C LEU A 314 6.96 8.23 -26.16
N ILE A 315 6.62 8.74 -27.35
CA ILE A 315 7.52 8.91 -28.51
C ILE A 315 7.42 10.35 -29.00
N ASP A 316 8.56 11.01 -29.21
CA ASP A 316 8.65 12.37 -29.77
C ASP A 316 7.72 13.37 -29.09
N GLY A 317 7.57 13.24 -27.76
CA GLY A 317 6.72 14.11 -26.94
C GLY A 317 5.21 13.86 -27.08
N LYS A 318 4.81 12.77 -27.73
CA LYS A 318 3.40 12.36 -27.86
C LYS A 318 3.18 11.00 -27.21
N VAL A 319 1.98 10.83 -26.63
CA VAL A 319 1.57 9.53 -26.10
C VAL A 319 1.08 8.67 -27.24
N GLU A 320 1.71 7.51 -27.41
CA GLU A 320 1.31 6.47 -28.33
C GLU A 320 0.64 5.32 -27.56
N TYR A 321 -0.38 4.74 -28.18
CA TYR A 321 -1.18 3.66 -27.61
C TYR A 321 -1.08 2.42 -28.49
N ALA A 322 -0.35 1.42 -28.02
CA ALA A 322 -0.15 0.17 -28.76
C ALA A 322 -1.30 -0.80 -28.53
N GLN A 323 -1.93 -1.25 -29.61
CA GLN A 323 -2.89 -2.36 -29.66
C GLN A 323 -3.98 -2.34 -28.56
N MET A 324 -4.59 -1.18 -28.32
CA MET A 324 -5.62 -1.02 -27.28
C MET A 324 -6.88 -1.84 -27.52
N ASP A 325 -7.23 -2.12 -28.80
CA ASP A 325 -8.43 -2.84 -29.19
C ASP A 325 -8.20 -4.36 -29.34
N VAL A 326 -6.96 -4.83 -29.13
CA VAL A 326 -6.63 -6.25 -29.25
C VAL A 326 -7.04 -7.01 -28.02
N GLN A 327 -8.00 -7.94 -28.18
CA GLN A 327 -8.56 -8.78 -27.12
C GLN A 327 -7.77 -10.11 -26.99
N GLU A 328 -6.45 -10.02 -26.87
CA GLU A 328 -5.59 -11.15 -26.58
C GLU A 328 -5.28 -11.20 -25.09
N ASN A 329 -5.68 -12.27 -24.43
CA ASN A 329 -5.55 -12.43 -23.00
C ASN A 329 -5.08 -13.85 -22.67
N GLU A 330 -4.45 -14.01 -21.52
CA GLU A 330 -4.25 -15.33 -20.93
C GLU A 330 -5.62 -15.90 -20.52
N LYS A 331 -5.83 -17.19 -20.70
CA LYS A 331 -7.04 -17.83 -20.18
C LYS A 331 -6.96 -17.88 -18.67
N PHE A 332 -8.03 -17.50 -18.01
CA PHE A 332 -8.07 -17.49 -16.54
C PHE A 332 -7.72 -18.85 -15.92
N ALA A 333 -8.12 -19.94 -16.56
CA ALA A 333 -7.80 -21.30 -16.13
C ALA A 333 -6.30 -21.65 -16.20
N ASP A 334 -5.55 -21.02 -17.11
CA ASP A 334 -4.13 -21.29 -17.34
C ASP A 334 -3.21 -20.43 -16.43
N LEU A 335 -3.76 -19.42 -15.73
CA LEU A 335 -2.99 -18.61 -14.80
C LEU A 335 -2.53 -19.44 -13.58
N PRO A 336 -1.32 -19.24 -13.08
CA PRO A 336 -0.85 -19.92 -11.87
C PRO A 336 -1.58 -19.44 -10.61
N ALA A 337 -1.39 -20.15 -9.51
CA ALA A 337 -1.79 -19.65 -8.19
C ALA A 337 -1.02 -18.35 -7.88
N PRO A 338 -1.64 -17.39 -7.16
CA PRO A 338 -0.90 -16.27 -6.58
C PRO A 338 0.20 -16.78 -5.65
N THR A 339 1.33 -16.07 -5.56
CA THR A 339 2.40 -16.42 -4.63
C THR A 339 2.70 -15.29 -3.65
N THR A 340 2.85 -15.63 -2.38
CA THR A 340 3.29 -14.70 -1.32
C THR A 340 4.79 -14.77 -1.06
N MET A 341 5.50 -15.63 -1.78
CA MET A 341 6.97 -15.78 -1.65
C MET A 341 7.68 -14.46 -1.92
N GLY A 342 8.45 -14.00 -0.93
CA GLY A 342 9.12 -12.69 -0.95
C GLY A 342 8.43 -11.64 -0.09
N LEU A 343 7.21 -11.91 0.43
CA LEU A 343 6.51 -11.09 1.41
C LEU A 343 6.62 -11.71 2.81
N ASP A 344 6.80 -10.85 3.81
CA ASP A 344 6.77 -11.27 5.22
C ASP A 344 5.33 -11.21 5.76
N MET A 345 4.64 -12.34 5.75
CA MET A 345 3.25 -12.46 6.19
C MET A 345 3.05 -12.09 7.67
N SER A 346 4.10 -12.12 8.50
CA SER A 346 4.02 -11.73 9.91
C SER A 346 3.88 -10.22 10.15
N LYS A 347 4.05 -9.40 9.10
CA LYS A 347 3.91 -7.94 9.15
C LYS A 347 2.47 -7.46 9.00
N TYR A 348 1.58 -8.30 8.45
CA TYR A 348 0.18 -7.93 8.26
C TYR A 348 -0.56 -7.90 9.59
N ILE A 349 -1.46 -6.94 9.73
CA ILE A 349 -2.17 -6.66 10.98
C ILE A 349 -3.68 -6.68 10.80
N ASP A 350 -4.38 -7.20 11.79
CA ASP A 350 -5.85 -7.19 11.86
C ASP A 350 -6.33 -5.83 12.35
N PHE A 351 -6.73 -4.96 11.43
CA PHE A 351 -7.21 -3.62 11.74
C PHE A 351 -8.74 -3.57 11.73
N VAL A 352 -9.36 -3.28 12.88
CA VAL A 352 -10.81 -3.19 13.04
C VAL A 352 -11.24 -1.73 12.98
N ASP A 353 -11.72 -1.28 11.82
CA ASP A 353 -12.09 0.12 11.60
C ASP A 353 -13.41 0.50 12.28
N THR A 354 -14.35 -0.42 12.33
CA THR A 354 -15.69 -0.20 12.89
C THR A 354 -16.15 -1.37 13.75
N THR A 355 -17.12 -1.11 14.64
CA THR A 355 -17.79 -2.15 15.44
C THR A 355 -18.78 -2.99 14.63
N ASN A 356 -19.11 -2.59 13.39
CA ASN A 356 -20.06 -3.30 12.55
C ASN A 356 -19.51 -4.67 12.12
N PRO A 357 -20.18 -5.80 12.47
CA PRO A 357 -19.71 -7.14 12.14
C PRO A 357 -19.48 -7.38 10.64
N MET A 358 -20.28 -6.75 9.77
CA MET A 358 -20.13 -6.89 8.31
C MET A 358 -18.83 -6.28 7.81
N HIS A 359 -18.37 -5.18 8.39
CA HIS A 359 -17.09 -4.57 8.05
C HIS A 359 -15.91 -5.39 8.60
N ARG A 360 -16.11 -6.07 9.74
CA ARG A 360 -15.07 -6.92 10.34
C ARG A 360 -14.66 -8.09 9.43
N LEU A 361 -15.60 -8.65 8.67
CA LEU A 361 -15.33 -9.73 7.71
C LEU A 361 -14.28 -9.35 6.63
N TRP A 362 -14.06 -8.06 6.40
CA TRP A 362 -13.10 -7.58 5.40
C TRP A 362 -11.72 -7.23 5.97
N SER A 363 -11.65 -6.86 7.23
CA SER A 363 -10.45 -6.26 7.83
C SER A 363 -9.81 -7.07 8.95
N ASP A 364 -10.50 -8.06 9.53
CA ASP A 364 -10.07 -8.77 10.72
C ASP A 364 -9.67 -10.22 10.48
N GLY A 365 -8.80 -10.46 9.52
CA GLY A 365 -8.22 -11.78 9.32
C GLY A 365 -7.15 -11.77 8.24
N SER A 366 -6.13 -12.58 8.44
CA SER A 366 -5.08 -12.81 7.45
C SER A 366 -5.57 -13.78 6.36
N TRP A 367 -6.65 -13.41 5.67
CA TRP A 367 -7.29 -14.24 4.65
C TRP A 367 -6.41 -14.34 3.39
N ASN A 368 -6.28 -15.54 2.84
CA ASN A 368 -5.76 -15.69 1.49
C ASN A 368 -6.74 -15.05 0.49
N LYS A 369 -6.23 -14.29 -0.47
CA LYS A 369 -7.05 -13.65 -1.50
C LYS A 369 -6.70 -14.18 -2.88
N MET A 370 -7.70 -14.69 -3.58
CA MET A 370 -7.58 -15.14 -4.95
C MET A 370 -8.85 -14.85 -5.75
N MET A 371 -8.72 -14.79 -7.06
CA MET A 371 -9.88 -14.73 -7.95
C MET A 371 -10.43 -16.14 -8.19
N LEU A 372 -11.75 -16.29 -8.10
CA LEU A 372 -12.47 -17.54 -8.44
C LEU A 372 -12.94 -17.56 -9.90
N ALA A 373 -13.09 -16.38 -10.50
CA ALA A 373 -13.44 -16.18 -11.88
C ALA A 373 -12.87 -14.83 -12.33
N HIS A 374 -12.64 -14.66 -13.61
CA HIS A 374 -12.29 -13.38 -14.21
C HIS A 374 -13.56 -12.61 -14.56
N GLY A 375 -13.52 -11.28 -14.41
CA GLY A 375 -14.60 -10.39 -14.79
C GLY A 375 -15.89 -10.54 -13.97
N CYS A 376 -17.01 -10.12 -14.55
CA CYS A 376 -18.29 -10.06 -13.85
C CYS A 376 -19.42 -10.70 -14.65
N TYR A 377 -19.97 -11.81 -14.14
CA TYR A 377 -21.12 -12.47 -14.75
C TYR A 377 -22.40 -11.60 -14.83
N TRP A 378 -22.51 -10.63 -13.93
CA TRP A 378 -23.68 -9.73 -13.88
C TRP A 378 -23.57 -8.59 -14.89
N ALA A 379 -22.45 -7.88 -14.94
CA ALA A 379 -22.08 -6.81 -15.87
C ALA A 379 -23.18 -5.75 -16.17
N LYS A 380 -24.04 -5.44 -15.17
CA LYS A 380 -25.19 -4.52 -15.31
C LYS A 380 -25.21 -3.40 -14.27
N CYS A 381 -24.18 -3.27 -13.47
CA CYS A 381 -24.10 -2.20 -12.45
C CYS A 381 -23.84 -0.86 -13.12
N THR A 382 -24.60 0.17 -12.73
CA THR A 382 -24.47 1.52 -13.30
C THR A 382 -23.22 2.28 -12.85
N PHE A 383 -22.53 1.79 -11.83
CA PHE A 383 -21.31 2.36 -11.27
C PHE A 383 -20.03 1.63 -11.72
N CYS A 384 -20.15 0.53 -12.48
CA CYS A 384 -19.02 -0.21 -13.02
C CYS A 384 -18.80 0.11 -14.50
N ASP A 385 -17.54 0.21 -14.91
CA ASP A 385 -17.14 0.36 -16.31
C ASP A 385 -17.22 -0.98 -17.06
N THR A 386 -18.43 -1.57 -17.09
CA THR A 386 -18.71 -2.88 -17.69
C THR A 386 -18.55 -2.90 -19.22
N CYS A 387 -18.37 -1.74 -19.84
CA CYS A 387 -18.00 -1.62 -21.25
C CYS A 387 -16.51 -1.96 -21.51
N LEU A 388 -15.67 -1.94 -20.49
CA LEU A 388 -14.29 -2.40 -20.61
C LEU A 388 -14.26 -3.93 -20.60
N ASP A 389 -13.58 -4.52 -21.58
CA ASP A 389 -13.55 -5.98 -21.77
C ASP A 389 -13.07 -6.71 -20.52
N TYR A 390 -11.99 -6.25 -19.89
CA TYR A 390 -11.43 -6.91 -18.71
C TYR A 390 -12.38 -6.91 -17.49
N ILE A 391 -13.40 -6.06 -17.45
CA ILE A 391 -14.46 -6.06 -16.43
C ILE A 391 -15.66 -6.87 -16.90
N GLY A 392 -16.09 -6.69 -18.17
CA GLY A 392 -17.29 -7.29 -18.73
C GLY A 392 -17.13 -8.75 -19.16
N ARG A 393 -15.92 -9.16 -19.53
CA ARG A 393 -15.61 -10.54 -19.95
C ARG A 393 -15.63 -11.47 -18.73
N PHE A 394 -16.52 -12.45 -18.74
CA PHE A 394 -16.62 -13.42 -17.65
C PHE A 394 -16.03 -14.77 -18.04
N GLU A 395 -15.02 -15.22 -17.30
CA GLU A 395 -14.41 -16.54 -17.43
C GLU A 395 -14.46 -17.27 -16.08
N ALA A 396 -15.25 -18.33 -16.01
CA ALA A 396 -15.25 -19.23 -14.87
C ALA A 396 -14.08 -20.23 -14.96
N CYS A 397 -13.63 -20.71 -13.83
CA CYS A 397 -12.60 -21.73 -13.71
C CYS A 397 -13.19 -23.05 -13.24
N ASP A 398 -12.59 -24.16 -13.63
CA ASP A 398 -12.95 -25.47 -13.08
C ASP A 398 -12.68 -25.52 -11.58
N VAL A 399 -13.60 -26.14 -10.83
CA VAL A 399 -13.51 -26.25 -9.36
C VAL A 399 -12.19 -26.90 -8.91
N LYS A 400 -11.72 -27.90 -9.68
CA LYS A 400 -10.46 -28.56 -9.35
C LYS A 400 -9.27 -27.58 -9.41
N ILE A 401 -9.20 -26.74 -10.43
CA ILE A 401 -8.14 -25.73 -10.58
C ILE A 401 -8.21 -24.72 -9.42
N ILE A 402 -9.41 -24.31 -9.01
CA ILE A 402 -9.60 -23.42 -7.85
C ILE A 402 -9.06 -24.08 -6.60
N VAL A 403 -9.41 -25.33 -6.33
CA VAL A 403 -8.94 -26.08 -5.16
C VAL A 403 -7.43 -26.26 -5.19
N ASP A 404 -6.85 -26.63 -6.33
CA ASP A 404 -5.40 -26.79 -6.49
C ASP A 404 -4.66 -25.45 -6.17
N ARG A 405 -5.22 -24.30 -6.58
CA ARG A 405 -4.69 -22.96 -6.23
C ARG A 405 -4.83 -22.65 -4.73
N MET A 406 -5.97 -23.01 -4.14
CA MET A 406 -6.17 -22.84 -2.69
C MET A 406 -5.14 -23.66 -1.89
N GLU A 407 -4.93 -24.92 -2.25
CA GLU A 407 -3.95 -25.78 -1.62
C GLU A 407 -2.51 -25.23 -1.73
N ALA A 408 -2.15 -24.69 -2.91
CA ALA A 408 -0.86 -24.03 -3.11
C ALA A 408 -0.68 -22.82 -2.18
N MET A 409 -1.71 -21.97 -2.07
CA MET A 409 -1.67 -20.80 -1.18
C MET A 409 -1.61 -21.19 0.29
N ILE A 410 -2.36 -22.22 0.71
CA ILE A 410 -2.29 -22.76 2.08
C ILE A 410 -0.88 -23.27 2.38
N ALA A 411 -0.26 -23.96 1.43
CA ALA A 411 1.11 -24.49 1.61
C ALA A 411 2.14 -23.38 1.81
N GLU A 412 1.96 -22.21 1.15
CA GLU A 412 2.86 -21.05 1.32
C GLU A 412 2.58 -20.27 2.63
N THR A 413 1.32 -20.01 2.95
CA THR A 413 0.95 -19.07 4.01
C THR A 413 0.66 -19.77 5.35
N GLY A 414 0.34 -21.05 5.33
CA GLY A 414 -0.19 -21.78 6.48
C GLY A 414 -1.61 -21.38 6.89
N ASN A 415 -2.22 -20.43 6.17
CA ASN A 415 -3.56 -19.91 6.46
C ASN A 415 -4.62 -20.63 5.63
N THR A 416 -5.68 -21.10 6.28
CA THR A 416 -6.79 -21.84 5.65
C THR A 416 -8.01 -20.96 5.32
N GLY A 417 -8.01 -19.68 5.72
CA GLY A 417 -9.09 -18.71 5.41
C GLY A 417 -8.95 -18.12 4.00
N PHE A 418 -10.08 -17.92 3.31
CA PHE A 418 -10.18 -17.34 1.97
C PHE A 418 -11.30 -16.30 1.87
#